data_dba704c151d6680994ab7377b8189f60
#
_entry.id   dba704c151d6680994ab7377b8189f60
#
_cell.length_a   1.000
_cell.length_b   1.000
_cell.length_c   1.000
_cell.angle_alpha   90.00
_cell.angle_beta   90.00
_cell.angle_gamma   90.00
#
_symmetry.space_group_name_H-M   'P 1'
#
loop_
_entity.id
_entity.type
_entity.pdbx_description
1 polymer ?
#
loop_
_entity_poly.entity_id
_entity_poly.type
_entity_poly.pdbx_seq_one_letter_code
_entity_poly.pdbx_strand_id
1 'polypeptide(L)'
;MFALAIVGVCIILAATGQLYLKKGMNDVSSNNENLFSQQGLLNTLFNKYVFLGLAIYILGTILWLFALAQLDLSLAYPLISIGYIITAVFAFVFLKENITLLRWGGIALVVLGSLLIIKSG
;
A
#
# COMPACT_ATOMS: atom_id res chain seq x y z
N MET A 1 9.94 10.03 18.01
CA MET A 1 9.79 11.04 16.93
C MET A 1 10.40 10.58 15.62
N PHE A 2 11.66 10.16 15.66
CA PHE A 2 12.35 9.72 14.44
C PHE A 2 11.68 8.48 13.82
N ALA A 3 11.30 7.50 14.66
CA ALA A 3 10.62 6.30 14.18
C ALA A 3 9.28 6.63 13.52
N LEU A 4 8.54 7.59 14.05
CA LEU A 4 7.26 8.02 13.46
C LEU A 4 7.45 8.68 12.10
N ALA A 5 8.53 9.45 11.94
CA ALA A 5 8.87 10.04 10.64
C ALA A 5 9.18 8.96 9.62
N ILE A 6 9.94 7.93 10.02
CA ILE A 6 10.24 6.79 9.15
C ILE A 6 8.95 6.08 8.75
N VAL A 7 8.03 5.86 9.69
CA VAL A 7 6.74 5.23 9.39
C VAL A 7 5.94 6.06 8.38
N GLY A 8 5.94 7.38 8.54
CA GLY A 8 5.26 8.27 7.58
C GLY A 8 5.82 8.12 6.17
N VAL A 9 7.14 8.10 6.05
CA VAL A 9 7.80 7.89 4.75
C VAL A 9 7.45 6.50 4.20
N CYS A 10 7.48 5.46 5.05
CA CYS A 10 7.11 4.11 4.64
C CYS A 10 5.68 4.05 4.10
N ILE A 11 4.74 4.72 4.76
CA ILE A 11 3.34 4.75 4.33
C ILE A 11 3.23 5.37 2.93
N ILE A 12 3.90 6.49 2.70
CA ILE A 12 3.87 7.16 1.41
C ILE A 12 4.50 6.28 0.33
N LEU A 13 5.64 5.68 0.61
CA LEU A 13 6.30 4.78 -0.34
C LEU A 13 5.45 3.56 -0.62
N ALA A 14 4.85 2.96 0.41
CA ALA A 14 4.00 1.79 0.23
C ALA A 14 2.77 2.12 -0.61
N ALA A 15 2.11 3.25 -0.35
CA ALA A 15 0.94 3.68 -1.11
C ALA A 15 1.31 3.94 -2.57
N THR A 16 2.43 4.62 -2.82
CA THR A 16 2.91 4.88 -4.16
C THR A 16 3.28 3.58 -4.88
N GLY A 17 3.99 2.68 -4.19
CA GLY A 17 4.33 1.37 -4.75
C GLY A 17 3.09 0.56 -5.10
N GLN A 18 2.10 0.55 -4.21
CA GLN A 18 0.83 -0.14 -4.46
C GLN A 18 0.10 0.42 -5.66
N LEU A 19 0.13 1.74 -5.84
CA LEU A 19 -0.50 2.39 -6.99
C LEU A 19 0.13 1.89 -8.30
N TYR A 20 1.46 1.87 -8.37
CA TYR A 20 2.16 1.37 -9.56
C TYR A 20 1.94 -0.12 -9.78
N LEU A 21 1.96 -0.91 -8.71
CA LEU A 21 1.69 -2.35 -8.80
C LEU A 21 0.29 -2.61 -9.36
N LYS A 22 -0.71 -1.91 -8.84
CA LYS A 22 -2.09 -2.07 -9.31
C LYS A 22 -2.23 -1.64 -10.76
N LYS A 23 -1.61 -0.53 -11.13
CA LYS A 23 -1.65 -0.05 -12.51
C LYS A 23 -1.00 -1.04 -13.46
N GLY A 24 0.15 -1.59 -13.07
CA GLY A 24 0.83 -2.61 -13.86
C GLY A 24 0.02 -3.88 -13.99
N MET A 25 -0.61 -4.33 -12.90
CA MET A 25 -1.44 -5.53 -12.94
C MET A 25 -2.71 -5.33 -13.77
N ASN A 26 -3.27 -4.12 -13.79
CA ASN A 26 -4.39 -3.82 -14.67
C ASN A 26 -3.96 -3.96 -16.14
N ASP A 27 -2.77 -3.47 -16.50
CA ASP A 27 -2.23 -3.61 -17.85
C ASP A 27 -2.02 -5.08 -18.21
N VAL A 28 -1.41 -5.85 -17.31
CA VAL A 28 -1.14 -7.27 -17.55
C VAL A 28 -2.43 -8.06 -17.69
N SER A 29 -3.41 -7.81 -16.81
CA SER A 29 -4.67 -8.56 -16.85
C SER A 29 -5.52 -8.23 -18.06
N SER A 30 -5.41 -7.02 -18.61
CA SER A 30 -6.14 -6.65 -19.83
C SER A 30 -5.57 -7.32 -21.07
N ASN A 31 -4.30 -7.70 -21.03
CA ASN A 31 -3.59 -8.29 -22.17
C ASN A 31 -3.47 -9.81 -22.09
N ASN A 32 -3.83 -10.42 -20.96
CA ASN A 32 -3.66 -11.86 -20.73
C ASN A 32 -4.91 -12.44 -20.11
N GLU A 33 -5.40 -13.54 -20.67
CA GLU A 33 -6.58 -14.23 -20.12
C GLU A 33 -6.23 -15.02 -18.86
N ASN A 34 -5.02 -15.60 -18.81
CA ASN A 34 -4.56 -16.39 -17.67
C ASN A 34 -3.27 -15.80 -17.12
N LEU A 35 -3.36 -15.16 -15.94
CA LEU A 35 -2.21 -14.53 -15.29
C LEU A 35 -1.20 -15.56 -14.77
N PHE A 36 -1.66 -16.78 -14.49
CA PHE A 36 -0.78 -17.84 -13.98
C PHE A 36 -0.11 -18.66 -15.09
N SER A 37 -0.41 -18.35 -16.35
CA SER A 37 0.32 -18.97 -17.46
C SER A 37 1.77 -18.45 -17.48
N GLN A 38 2.66 -19.19 -18.16
CA GLN A 38 4.05 -18.77 -18.30
C GLN A 38 4.14 -17.36 -18.91
N GLN A 39 3.35 -17.09 -19.93
CA GLN A 39 3.33 -15.78 -20.58
C GLN A 39 2.80 -14.69 -19.64
N GLY A 40 1.74 -14.98 -18.87
CA GLY A 40 1.19 -14.04 -17.90
C GLY A 40 2.19 -13.69 -16.81
N LEU A 41 2.91 -14.70 -16.29
CA LEU A 41 3.93 -14.47 -15.28
C LEU A 41 5.10 -13.64 -15.82
N LEU A 42 5.54 -13.93 -17.05
CA LEU A 42 6.61 -13.16 -17.69
C LEU A 42 6.18 -11.71 -17.91
N ASN A 43 4.95 -11.49 -18.39
CA ASN A 43 4.45 -10.15 -18.62
C ASN A 43 4.33 -9.37 -17.29
N THR A 44 3.96 -10.04 -16.21
CA THR A 44 3.91 -9.43 -14.88
C THR A 44 5.29 -8.97 -14.46
N LEU A 45 6.30 -9.84 -14.57
CA LEU A 45 7.66 -9.52 -14.12
C LEU A 45 8.31 -8.42 -14.96
N PHE A 46 8.03 -8.37 -16.26
CA PHE A 46 8.63 -7.39 -17.16
C PHE A 46 7.78 -6.16 -17.41
N ASN A 47 6.61 -6.05 -16.78
CA ASN A 47 5.81 -4.84 -16.87
C ASN A 47 6.54 -3.70 -16.15
N LYS A 48 6.68 -2.55 -16.81
CA LYS A 48 7.43 -1.42 -16.26
C LYS A 48 6.82 -0.86 -14.97
N TYR A 49 5.49 -0.85 -14.87
CA TYR A 49 4.80 -0.35 -13.69
C TYR A 49 4.95 -1.32 -12.52
N VAL A 50 4.84 -2.63 -12.78
CA VAL A 50 5.04 -3.65 -11.75
C VAL A 50 6.48 -3.58 -11.24
N PHE A 51 7.45 -3.48 -12.14
CA PHE A 51 8.86 -3.41 -11.76
C PHE A 51 9.14 -2.19 -10.91
N LEU A 52 8.65 -1.02 -11.32
CA LEU A 52 8.82 0.23 -10.59
C LEU A 52 8.12 0.16 -9.23
N GLY A 53 6.90 -0.37 -9.18
CA GLY A 53 6.15 -0.52 -7.94
C GLY A 53 6.85 -1.42 -6.95
N LEU A 54 7.42 -2.55 -7.42
CA LEU A 54 8.19 -3.45 -6.57
C LEU A 54 9.44 -2.76 -6.02
N ALA A 55 10.14 -1.99 -6.84
CA ALA A 55 11.34 -1.27 -6.41
C ALA A 55 11.00 -0.27 -5.30
N ILE A 56 9.92 0.50 -5.46
CA ILE A 56 9.46 1.46 -4.47
C ILE A 56 9.04 0.72 -3.19
N TYR A 57 8.31 -0.38 -3.33
CA TYR A 57 7.82 -1.16 -2.20
C TYR A 57 8.99 -1.76 -1.40
N ILE A 58 9.99 -2.29 -2.09
CA ILE A 58 11.19 -2.85 -1.43
C ILE A 58 11.92 -1.77 -0.64
N LEU A 59 12.07 -0.58 -1.21
CA LEU A 59 12.69 0.55 -0.51
C LEU A 59 11.90 0.90 0.76
N GLY A 60 10.59 0.95 0.65
CA GLY A 60 9.72 1.20 1.81
C GLY A 60 9.84 0.11 2.86
N THR A 61 9.97 -1.16 2.44
CA THR A 61 10.14 -2.28 3.37
C THR A 61 11.44 -2.19 4.13
N ILE A 62 12.52 -1.79 3.48
CA ILE A 62 13.81 -1.63 4.13
C ILE A 62 13.71 -0.56 5.23
N LEU A 63 13.09 0.57 4.92
CA LEU A 63 12.85 1.61 5.93
C LEU A 63 11.93 1.13 7.04
N TRP A 64 10.93 0.32 6.70
CA TRP A 64 10.02 -0.28 7.67
C TRP A 64 10.76 -1.14 8.70
N LEU A 65 11.77 -1.87 8.26
CA LEU A 65 12.57 -2.69 9.18
C LEU A 65 13.24 -1.84 10.25
N PHE A 66 13.72 -0.64 9.89
CA PHE A 66 14.30 0.27 10.86
C PHE A 66 13.25 0.80 11.85
N ALA A 67 12.04 1.06 11.38
CA ALA A 67 10.95 1.47 12.25
C ALA A 67 10.56 0.36 13.23
N LEU A 68 10.51 -0.88 12.75
CA LEU A 68 10.19 -2.03 13.60
C LEU A 68 11.20 -2.24 14.71
N ALA A 69 12.45 -1.85 14.49
CA ALA A 69 13.49 -1.96 15.52
C ALA A 69 13.22 -1.04 16.70
N GLN A 70 12.40 -0.01 16.52
CA GLN A 70 12.17 1.02 17.53
C GLN A 70 10.73 1.04 18.08
N LEU A 71 9.79 0.40 17.39
CA LEU A 71 8.37 0.44 17.74
C LEU A 71 7.86 -0.96 18.05
N ASP A 72 6.94 -1.04 19.01
CA ASP A 72 6.21 -2.28 19.25
C ASP A 72 5.38 -2.65 18.03
N LEU A 73 5.33 -3.92 17.73
CA LEU A 73 4.57 -4.42 16.57
C LEU A 73 3.09 -4.08 16.69
N SER A 74 2.53 -4.15 17.89
CA SER A 74 1.13 -3.82 18.14
C SER A 74 0.82 -2.36 17.91
N LEU A 75 1.82 -1.48 17.95
CA LEU A 75 1.67 -0.07 17.63
C LEU A 75 1.98 0.22 16.16
N ALA A 76 2.99 -0.46 15.63
CA ALA A 76 3.47 -0.22 14.27
C ALA A 76 2.41 -0.56 13.21
N TYR A 77 1.72 -1.68 13.36
CA TYR A 77 0.72 -2.10 12.39
C TYR A 77 -0.48 -1.16 12.31
N PRO A 78 -1.07 -0.70 13.43
CA PRO A 78 -2.14 0.31 13.35
C PRO A 78 -1.69 1.62 12.70
N LEU A 79 -0.41 2.00 12.87
CA LEU A 79 0.12 3.18 12.19
C LEU A 79 0.04 3.03 10.67
N ILE A 80 0.35 1.85 10.15
CA ILE A 80 0.25 1.57 8.71
C ILE A 80 -1.20 1.69 8.23
N SER A 81 -2.17 1.32 9.06
CA SER A 81 -3.59 1.36 8.67
C SER A 81 -4.04 2.77 8.30
N ILE A 82 -3.42 3.79 8.88
CA ILE A 82 -3.71 5.18 8.51
C ILE A 82 -3.38 5.41 7.03
N GLY A 83 -2.37 4.73 6.52
CA GLY A 83 -2.04 4.77 5.09
C GLY A 83 -3.13 4.23 4.19
N TYR A 84 -4.09 3.49 4.74
CA TYR A 84 -5.24 3.01 3.98
C TYR A 84 -6.01 4.16 3.34
N ILE A 85 -6.15 5.29 4.05
CA ILE A 85 -6.81 6.47 3.48
C ILE A 85 -6.06 6.93 2.23
N ILE A 86 -4.73 7.03 2.33
CA ILE A 86 -3.90 7.49 1.21
C ILE A 86 -4.05 6.54 0.03
N THR A 87 -3.99 5.23 0.29
CA THR A 87 -4.15 4.22 -0.75
C THR A 87 -5.53 4.30 -1.40
N ALA A 88 -6.58 4.47 -0.59
CA ALA A 88 -7.95 4.58 -1.10
C ALA A 88 -8.13 5.84 -1.95
N VAL A 89 -7.57 6.97 -1.52
CA VAL A 89 -7.62 8.21 -2.28
C VAL A 89 -6.87 8.05 -3.61
N PHE A 90 -5.70 7.41 -3.60
CA PHE A 90 -4.96 7.14 -4.83
C PHE A 90 -5.76 6.25 -5.78
N ALA A 91 -6.40 5.21 -5.25
CA ALA A 91 -7.23 4.32 -6.07
C ALA A 91 -8.40 5.08 -6.70
N PHE A 92 -9.04 5.95 -5.94
CA PHE A 92 -10.16 6.74 -6.41
C PHE A 92 -9.73 7.76 -7.48
N VAL A 93 -8.63 8.49 -7.21
CA VAL A 93 -8.21 9.61 -8.07
C VAL A 93 -7.46 9.12 -9.30
N PHE A 94 -6.48 8.24 -9.13
CA PHE A 94 -5.59 7.86 -10.23
C PHE A 94 -6.06 6.63 -10.99
N LEU A 95 -6.67 5.67 -10.30
CA LEU A 95 -7.15 4.44 -10.92
C LEU A 95 -8.65 4.51 -11.26
N LYS A 96 -9.32 5.58 -10.81
CA LYS A 96 -10.76 5.79 -11.04
C LYS A 96 -11.60 4.63 -10.53
N GLU A 97 -11.17 3.99 -9.44
CA GLU A 97 -11.96 2.94 -8.81
C GLU A 97 -13.19 3.53 -8.12
N ASN A 98 -14.32 2.84 -8.22
CA ASN A 98 -15.53 3.25 -7.54
C ASN A 98 -15.49 2.77 -6.09
N ILE A 99 -15.50 3.72 -5.16
CA ILE A 99 -15.51 3.40 -3.73
C ILE A 99 -16.89 3.75 -3.20
N THR A 100 -17.62 2.71 -2.77
CA THR A 100 -18.97 2.88 -2.25
C THR A 100 -18.93 3.65 -0.92
N LEU A 101 -20.08 4.25 -0.57
CA LEU A 101 -20.20 4.94 0.70
C LEU A 101 -19.95 3.99 1.88
N LEU A 102 -20.42 2.75 1.76
CA LEU A 102 -20.18 1.72 2.78
C LEU A 102 -18.68 1.44 2.94
N ARG A 103 -17.94 1.39 1.85
CA ARG A 103 -16.49 1.17 1.89
C ARG A 103 -15.79 2.35 2.55
N TRP A 104 -16.18 3.58 2.22
CA TRP A 104 -15.63 4.76 2.90
C TRP A 104 -15.92 4.73 4.41
N GLY A 105 -17.12 4.29 4.79
CA GLY A 105 -17.47 4.13 6.20
C GLY A 105 -16.58 3.11 6.89
N GLY A 106 -16.30 1.98 6.25
CA GLY A 106 -15.38 0.97 6.77
C GLY A 106 -13.96 1.49 6.94
N ILE A 107 -13.47 2.25 5.97
CA ILE A 107 -12.15 2.88 6.05
C ILE A 107 -12.08 3.83 7.23
N ALA A 108 -13.13 4.64 7.44
CA ALA A 108 -13.21 5.55 8.58
C ALA A 108 -13.14 4.80 9.91
N LEU A 109 -13.85 3.68 10.03
CA LEU A 109 -13.81 2.85 11.25
C LEU A 109 -12.42 2.28 11.51
N VAL A 110 -11.75 1.80 10.47
CA VAL A 110 -10.37 1.29 10.61
C VAL A 110 -9.45 2.37 11.13
N VAL A 111 -9.56 3.57 10.58
CA VAL A 111 -8.71 4.71 10.99
C VAL A 111 -9.01 5.12 12.42
N LEU A 112 -10.29 5.20 12.79
CA LEU A 112 -10.68 5.55 14.17
C LEU A 112 -10.15 4.51 15.16
N GLY A 113 -10.28 3.22 14.85
CA GLY A 113 -9.73 2.16 15.69
C GLY A 113 -8.22 2.27 15.83
N SER A 114 -7.53 2.57 14.73
CA SER A 114 -6.08 2.74 14.73
C SER A 114 -5.66 3.92 15.62
N LEU A 115 -6.37 5.03 15.54
CA LEU A 115 -6.09 6.19 16.38
C LEU A 115 -6.25 5.89 17.87
N LEU A 116 -7.26 5.08 18.24
CA LEU A 116 -7.43 4.65 19.63
C LEU A 116 -6.24 3.83 20.11
N ILE A 117 -5.73 2.93 19.29
CA ILE A 117 -4.58 2.11 19.64
C ILE A 117 -3.33 2.99 19.82
N ILE A 118 -3.11 3.92 18.91
CA ILE A 118 -1.97 4.85 19.00
C ILE A 118 -2.05 5.67 20.27
N LYS A 119 -3.24 6.16 20.59
CA LYS A 119 -3.43 7.00 21.78
C LYS A 119 -3.24 6.20 23.07
N SER A 120 -3.60 4.91 23.08
CA SER A 120 -3.48 4.06 24.27
C SER A 120 -2.03 3.70 24.59
N GLY A 121 -1.16 3.72 23.60
CA GLY A 121 0.22 3.39 23.76
C GLY A 121 1.08 4.59 24.01
#